data_95730a7df86a9a4ed77af673d8b5072a
#
_entry.id   95730a7df86a9a4ed77af673d8b5072a
#
_cell.length_a   1.000
_cell.length_b   1.000
_cell.length_c   1.000
_cell.angle_alpha   90.00
_cell.angle_beta   90.00
_cell.angle_gamma   90.00
#
_symmetry.space_group_name_H-M   'P 1'
#
loop_
_entity.id
_entity.type
_entity.pdbx_description
1 polymer ?
#
loop_
_entity_poly.entity_id
_entity_poly.type
_entity_poly.pdbx_seq_one_letter_code
_entity_poly.pdbx_strand_id
1 'polypeptide(L)'
;MLRVRGLTMRYPDSKVALADFDLSIEAGELVVVLGGNGSGKTTLLRCISRMLRPTAGEIWLNDTNLAQLAGERLRQARLPLAMIWQHASLVRRRSVLSNVAAGALGRYGGLWTALGGLPGVERRAAYDYLKAVGLAALAEQRAGTLSGGQAQRVAIARALAQRPQVLLADEPVASLDPEAADDIMRLLRHLATQEHLAVLCVLHQVELAYGYADRVVGIRDGRIAFDRPCAELSRDAVRQLYLNEAA
;
A
#
# COMPACT_ATOMS: atom_id res chain seq x y z
N MET A 1 7.16 10.58 -9.34
CA MET A 1 5.87 9.90 -9.44
C MET A 1 4.94 10.22 -8.28
N LEU A 2 5.20 9.83 -7.04
CA LEU A 2 4.48 10.30 -5.84
C LEU A 2 5.35 11.28 -5.07
N ARG A 3 4.83 12.46 -4.73
CA ARG A 3 5.53 13.44 -3.89
C ARG A 3 4.61 13.99 -2.82
N VAL A 4 5.09 14.04 -1.61
CA VAL A 4 4.41 14.57 -0.43
C VAL A 4 5.26 15.73 0.08
N ARG A 5 4.66 16.89 0.34
CA ARG A 5 5.37 18.10 0.79
C ARG A 5 4.66 18.73 1.97
N GLY A 6 5.38 18.96 3.05
CA GLY A 6 4.90 19.61 4.27
C GLY A 6 3.65 18.96 4.86
N LEU A 7 3.49 17.64 4.68
CA LEU A 7 2.26 16.94 5.07
C LEU A 7 2.10 16.98 6.58
N THR A 8 1.01 17.58 7.02
CA THR A 8 0.67 17.69 8.44
C THR A 8 -0.73 17.11 8.67
N MET A 9 -0.84 16.27 9.70
CA MET A 9 -2.12 15.73 10.13
C MET A 9 -2.28 15.90 11.63
N ARG A 10 -3.29 16.66 12.03
CA ARG A 10 -3.72 16.87 13.41
C ARG A 10 -5.11 16.30 13.60
N TYR A 11 -5.26 15.42 14.57
CA TYR A 11 -6.58 14.88 14.95
C TYR A 11 -7.36 15.90 15.81
N PRO A 12 -8.70 15.75 15.94
CA PRO A 12 -9.54 16.69 16.71
C PRO A 12 -9.12 16.82 18.18
N ASP A 13 -8.55 15.77 18.77
CA ASP A 13 -7.99 15.74 20.13
C ASP A 13 -6.65 16.49 20.26
N SER A 14 -6.28 17.27 19.23
CA SER A 14 -5.03 18.02 19.14
C SER A 14 -3.76 17.15 18.98
N LYS A 15 -3.88 15.83 18.90
CA LYS A 15 -2.74 14.95 18.64
C LYS A 15 -2.21 15.19 17.23
N VAL A 16 -0.93 15.56 17.12
CA VAL A 16 -0.23 15.69 15.84
C VAL A 16 0.30 14.31 15.46
N ALA A 17 -0.29 13.71 14.43
CA ALA A 17 0.10 12.40 13.94
C ALA A 17 1.17 12.47 12.84
N LEU A 18 1.21 13.58 12.10
CA LEU A 18 2.26 13.89 11.13
C LEU A 18 2.55 15.40 11.21
N ALA A 19 3.81 15.78 11.17
CA ALA A 19 4.25 17.15 11.26
C ALA A 19 5.34 17.44 10.23
N ASP A 20 4.99 18.25 9.21
CA ASP A 20 5.89 18.73 8.17
C ASP A 20 6.66 17.57 7.49
N PHE A 21 5.91 16.64 6.93
CA PHE A 21 6.44 15.37 6.41
C PHE A 21 6.65 15.47 4.90
N ASP A 22 7.90 15.31 4.45
CA ASP A 22 8.29 15.31 3.04
C ASP A 22 8.72 13.92 2.60
N LEU A 23 8.17 13.43 1.47
CA LEU A 23 8.51 12.13 0.90
C LEU A 23 8.34 12.16 -0.61
N SER A 24 9.28 11.56 -1.33
CA SER A 24 9.12 11.27 -2.76
C SER A 24 9.34 9.79 -3.01
N ILE A 25 8.64 9.24 -4.01
CA ILE A 25 8.82 7.85 -4.44
C ILE A 25 8.76 7.84 -5.96
N GLU A 26 9.77 7.26 -6.57
CA GLU A 26 9.85 7.17 -8.02
C GLU A 26 9.37 5.81 -8.54
N ALA A 27 9.11 5.72 -9.84
CA ALA A 27 8.75 4.48 -10.49
C ALA A 27 9.92 3.48 -10.39
N GLY A 28 9.61 2.23 -10.08
CA GLY A 28 10.63 1.19 -9.92
C GLY A 28 11.23 1.11 -8.51
N GLU A 29 10.83 2.01 -7.59
CA GLU A 29 11.38 2.09 -6.24
C GLU A 29 10.48 1.38 -5.21
N LEU A 30 11.06 0.55 -4.36
CA LEU A 30 10.45 0.01 -3.15
C LEU A 30 10.98 0.77 -1.92
N VAL A 31 10.16 1.69 -1.40
CA VAL A 31 10.45 2.42 -0.16
C VAL A 31 9.76 1.73 0.99
N VAL A 32 10.51 1.43 2.04
CA VAL A 32 9.97 0.87 3.28
C VAL A 32 9.93 1.95 4.36
N VAL A 33 8.80 2.04 5.06
CA VAL A 33 8.60 2.91 6.22
C VAL A 33 8.68 2.09 7.49
N LEU A 34 9.61 2.46 8.36
CA LEU A 34 9.81 1.88 9.69
C LEU A 34 9.46 2.88 10.80
N GLY A 35 9.09 2.39 11.96
CA GLY A 35 8.83 3.22 13.14
C GLY A 35 7.99 2.48 14.17
N GLY A 36 7.97 2.97 15.38
CA GLY A 36 7.21 2.42 16.48
C GLY A 36 5.69 2.53 16.33
N ASN A 37 4.96 1.93 17.26
CA ASN A 37 3.51 2.06 17.33
C ASN A 37 3.11 3.51 17.58
N GLY A 38 2.11 3.99 16.85
CA GLY A 38 1.65 5.38 16.97
C GLY A 38 2.58 6.43 16.33
N SER A 39 3.68 6.05 15.68
CA SER A 39 4.61 7.00 15.02
C SER A 39 4.03 7.74 13.82
N GLY A 40 2.86 7.32 13.28
CA GLY A 40 2.19 8.00 12.18
C GLY A 40 2.17 7.22 10.85
N LYS A 41 2.73 6.02 10.76
CA LYS A 41 2.85 5.21 9.52
C LYS A 41 1.51 5.00 8.79
N THR A 42 0.53 4.43 9.49
CA THR A 42 -0.82 4.21 8.91
C THR A 42 -1.51 5.54 8.58
N THR A 43 -1.29 6.59 9.38
CA THR A 43 -1.81 7.93 9.11
C THR A 43 -1.21 8.50 7.82
N LEU A 44 0.09 8.29 7.57
CA LEU A 44 0.76 8.67 6.33
C LEU A 44 0.08 8.02 5.12
N LEU A 45 -0.09 6.70 5.13
CA LEU A 45 -0.75 5.99 4.02
C LEU A 45 -2.20 6.44 3.81
N ARG A 46 -2.96 6.67 4.88
CA ARG A 46 -4.34 7.18 4.81
C ARG A 46 -4.41 8.60 4.27
N CYS A 47 -3.46 9.46 4.58
CA CYS A 47 -3.37 10.81 4.01
C CYS A 47 -3.01 10.73 2.52
N ILE A 48 -1.97 9.96 2.14
CA ILE A 48 -1.55 9.80 0.73
C ILE A 48 -2.72 9.25 -0.10
N SER A 49 -3.42 8.22 0.38
CA SER A 49 -4.60 7.65 -0.31
C SER A 49 -5.83 8.56 -0.28
N ARG A 50 -5.76 9.71 0.43
CA ARG A 50 -6.88 10.64 0.64
C ARG A 50 -8.11 9.97 1.27
N MET A 51 -7.91 8.92 2.03
CA MET A 51 -8.92 8.38 2.95
C MET A 51 -9.05 9.24 4.20
N LEU A 52 -7.96 9.90 4.58
CA LEU A 52 -7.92 10.92 5.60
C LEU A 52 -7.48 12.24 4.94
N ARG A 53 -8.25 13.31 5.14
CA ARG A 53 -7.88 14.63 4.63
C ARG A 53 -6.80 15.21 5.53
N PRO A 54 -5.59 15.52 5.00
CA PRO A 54 -4.55 16.15 5.81
C PRO A 54 -4.97 17.56 6.24
N THR A 55 -4.41 18.02 7.36
CA THR A 55 -4.64 19.38 7.88
C THR A 55 -3.92 20.43 7.04
N ALA A 56 -2.70 20.10 6.55
CA ALA A 56 -1.90 20.94 5.67
C ALA A 56 -0.97 20.09 4.81
N GLY A 57 -0.34 20.72 3.83
CA GLY A 57 0.61 20.09 2.91
C GLY A 57 0.00 19.67 1.59
N GLU A 58 0.84 19.08 0.75
CA GLU A 58 0.51 18.70 -0.62
C GLU A 58 0.79 17.22 -0.86
N ILE A 59 -0.01 16.60 -1.71
CA ILE A 59 0.14 15.20 -2.13
C ILE A 59 0.03 15.18 -3.65
N TRP A 60 1.18 15.08 -4.31
CA TRP A 60 1.27 15.06 -5.76
C TRP A 60 1.37 13.63 -6.27
N LEU A 61 0.43 13.24 -7.10
CA LEU A 61 0.48 12.04 -7.91
C LEU A 61 0.69 12.47 -9.36
N ASN A 62 1.89 12.25 -9.88
CA ASN A 62 2.38 12.88 -11.11
C ASN A 62 2.23 14.42 -11.02
N ASP A 63 1.43 15.03 -11.89
CA ASP A 63 1.21 16.47 -11.95
C ASP A 63 -0.09 16.92 -11.25
N THR A 64 -0.73 16.01 -10.50
CA THR A 64 -2.02 16.28 -9.86
C THR A 64 -1.88 16.33 -8.33
N ASN A 65 -2.21 17.49 -7.72
CA ASN A 65 -2.24 17.63 -6.27
C ASN A 65 -3.56 17.10 -5.70
N LEU A 66 -3.51 15.91 -5.13
CA LEU A 66 -4.67 15.24 -4.54
C LEU A 66 -5.23 15.99 -3.31
N ALA A 67 -4.40 16.75 -2.58
CA ALA A 67 -4.83 17.45 -1.36
C ALA A 67 -5.91 18.51 -1.64
N GLN A 68 -5.92 19.07 -2.84
CA GLN A 68 -6.85 20.13 -3.26
C GLN A 68 -8.15 19.59 -3.88
N LEU A 69 -8.23 18.29 -4.17
CA LEU A 69 -9.37 17.70 -4.86
C LEU A 69 -10.41 17.15 -3.88
N ALA A 70 -11.66 17.06 -4.37
CA ALA A 70 -12.78 16.46 -3.66
C ALA A 70 -13.74 15.77 -4.63
N GLY A 71 -14.67 14.97 -4.11
CA GLY A 71 -15.72 14.31 -4.87
C GLY A 71 -15.20 13.47 -6.04
N GLU A 72 -15.87 13.57 -7.18
CA GLU A 72 -15.55 12.77 -8.37
C GLU A 72 -14.16 13.06 -8.94
N ARG A 73 -13.68 14.31 -8.89
CA ARG A 73 -12.32 14.68 -9.33
C ARG A 73 -11.26 13.95 -8.51
N LEU A 74 -11.42 13.88 -7.19
CA LEU A 74 -10.53 13.13 -6.32
C LEU A 74 -10.63 11.62 -6.61
N ARG A 75 -11.83 11.09 -6.79
CA ARG A 75 -12.04 9.67 -7.12
C ARG A 75 -11.26 9.27 -8.37
N GLN A 76 -11.35 10.07 -9.43
CA GLN A 76 -10.65 9.82 -10.69
C GLN A 76 -9.13 9.98 -10.54
N ALA A 77 -8.69 11.06 -9.90
CA ALA A 77 -7.26 11.38 -9.76
C ALA A 77 -6.48 10.32 -8.94
N ARG A 78 -7.15 9.61 -8.02
CA ARG A 78 -6.52 8.55 -7.22
C ARG A 78 -6.63 7.13 -7.81
N LEU A 79 -7.23 6.95 -9.00
CA LEU A 79 -7.29 5.63 -9.66
C LEU A 79 -5.91 5.00 -9.86
N PRO A 80 -4.83 5.75 -10.19
CA PRO A 80 -3.49 5.19 -10.31
C PRO A 80 -2.85 4.78 -8.96
N LEU A 81 -3.53 4.97 -7.82
CA LEU A 81 -3.03 4.65 -6.50
C LEU A 81 -3.85 3.51 -5.89
N ALA A 82 -3.23 2.35 -5.69
CA ALA A 82 -3.87 1.21 -5.03
C ALA A 82 -3.34 1.02 -3.60
N MET A 83 -4.15 0.39 -2.75
CA MET A 83 -3.80 0.13 -1.36
C MET A 83 -4.01 -1.34 -0.99
N ILE A 84 -3.00 -1.91 -0.35
CA ILE A 84 -3.02 -3.22 0.29
C ILE A 84 -3.07 -2.98 1.80
N TRP A 85 -4.06 -3.56 2.45
CA TRP A 85 -4.26 -3.45 3.89
C TRP A 85 -3.58 -4.58 4.63
N GLN A 86 -3.30 -4.37 5.91
CA GLN A 86 -2.80 -5.38 6.84
C GLN A 86 -3.63 -6.68 6.79
N HIS A 87 -4.95 -6.54 6.75
CA HIS A 87 -5.85 -7.66 6.50
C HIS A 87 -6.32 -7.62 5.05
N ALA A 88 -6.29 -8.74 4.35
CA ALA A 88 -6.66 -8.85 2.94
C ALA A 88 -8.06 -8.30 2.60
N SER A 89 -8.97 -8.23 3.59
CA SER A 89 -10.32 -7.68 3.47
C SER A 89 -11.07 -8.20 2.24
N LEU A 90 -11.05 -9.54 2.05
CA LEU A 90 -11.72 -10.21 0.95
C LEU A 90 -13.20 -10.48 1.29
N VAL A 91 -14.04 -10.46 0.27
CA VAL A 91 -15.44 -10.90 0.41
C VAL A 91 -15.45 -12.43 0.47
N ARG A 92 -15.47 -13.00 1.69
CA ARG A 92 -15.26 -14.42 1.98
C ARG A 92 -16.20 -15.37 1.24
N ARG A 93 -17.44 -14.93 0.97
CA ARG A 93 -18.47 -15.74 0.28
C ARG A 93 -18.35 -15.73 -1.24
N ARG A 94 -17.55 -14.82 -1.82
CA ARG A 94 -17.29 -14.73 -3.26
C ARG A 94 -16.07 -15.55 -3.64
N SER A 95 -15.97 -15.90 -4.95
CA SER A 95 -14.79 -16.58 -5.47
C SER A 95 -13.56 -15.67 -5.43
N VAL A 96 -12.38 -16.27 -5.45
CA VAL A 96 -11.09 -15.59 -5.54
C VAL A 96 -11.06 -14.67 -6.76
N LEU A 97 -11.46 -15.18 -7.92
CA LEU A 97 -11.53 -14.40 -9.16
C LEU A 97 -12.45 -13.19 -9.04
N SER A 98 -13.62 -13.34 -8.40
CA SER A 98 -14.55 -12.22 -8.18
C SER A 98 -13.97 -11.15 -7.26
N ASN A 99 -13.17 -11.55 -6.25
CA ASN A 99 -12.46 -10.60 -5.38
C ASN A 99 -11.41 -9.81 -6.15
N VAL A 100 -10.63 -10.46 -7.02
CA VAL A 100 -9.62 -9.76 -7.84
C VAL A 100 -10.30 -8.83 -8.85
N ALA A 101 -11.31 -9.31 -9.58
CA ALA A 101 -12.03 -8.51 -10.57
C ALA A 101 -12.66 -7.25 -9.96
N ALA A 102 -13.08 -7.29 -8.68
CA ALA A 102 -13.59 -6.13 -7.97
C ALA A 102 -12.58 -4.95 -7.90
N GLY A 103 -11.28 -5.19 -8.02
CA GLY A 103 -10.26 -4.14 -8.12
C GLY A 103 -10.46 -3.23 -9.33
N ALA A 104 -11.04 -3.72 -10.41
CA ALA A 104 -11.34 -2.93 -11.61
C ALA A 104 -12.54 -1.99 -11.46
N LEU A 105 -13.41 -2.19 -10.45
CA LEU A 105 -14.67 -1.44 -10.31
C LEU A 105 -14.48 0.08 -10.28
N GLY A 106 -13.39 0.56 -9.68
CA GLY A 106 -13.08 1.98 -9.60
C GLY A 106 -12.92 2.69 -10.96
N ARG A 107 -12.58 1.95 -12.01
CA ARG A 107 -12.37 2.48 -13.37
C ARG A 107 -13.68 2.60 -14.18
N TYR A 108 -14.74 2.00 -13.69
CA TYR A 108 -16.04 1.99 -14.35
C TYR A 108 -17.05 2.76 -13.50
N GLY A 109 -18.01 3.37 -14.15
CA GLY A 109 -19.12 4.08 -13.50
C GLY A 109 -20.47 3.52 -13.96
N GLY A 110 -21.54 3.98 -13.31
CA GLY A 110 -22.91 3.69 -13.69
C GLY A 110 -23.57 2.56 -12.91
N LEU A 111 -24.87 2.39 -13.13
CA LEU A 111 -25.72 1.44 -12.40
C LEU A 111 -25.28 -0.01 -12.58
N TRP A 112 -24.82 -0.38 -13.78
CA TRP A 112 -24.34 -1.72 -14.08
C TRP A 112 -23.17 -2.13 -13.19
N THR A 113 -22.21 -1.23 -13.00
CA THR A 113 -21.05 -1.44 -12.14
C THR A 113 -21.45 -1.50 -10.67
N ALA A 114 -22.41 -0.67 -10.26
CA ALA A 114 -22.96 -0.69 -8.89
C ALA A 114 -23.60 -2.06 -8.55
N LEU A 115 -24.16 -2.76 -9.55
CA LEU A 115 -24.69 -4.11 -9.43
C LEU A 115 -23.59 -5.21 -9.52
N GLY A 116 -22.31 -4.82 -9.59
CA GLY A 116 -21.18 -5.75 -9.68
C GLY A 116 -20.90 -6.27 -11.10
N GLY A 117 -21.51 -5.66 -12.12
CA GLY A 117 -21.23 -5.96 -13.53
C GLY A 117 -19.88 -5.41 -13.95
N LEU A 118 -19.05 -6.25 -14.56
CA LEU A 118 -17.78 -5.87 -15.18
C LEU A 118 -17.71 -6.42 -16.60
N PRO A 119 -17.05 -5.70 -17.52
CA PRO A 119 -16.76 -6.25 -18.84
C PRO A 119 -15.99 -7.58 -18.73
N GLY A 120 -16.27 -8.53 -19.64
CA GLY A 120 -15.60 -9.84 -19.64
C GLY A 120 -14.07 -9.76 -19.74
N VAL A 121 -13.55 -8.70 -20.37
CA VAL A 121 -12.10 -8.42 -20.44
C VAL A 121 -11.47 -8.22 -19.05
N GLU A 122 -12.19 -7.62 -18.10
CA GLU A 122 -11.68 -7.42 -16.74
C GLU A 122 -11.65 -8.73 -15.94
N ARG A 123 -12.60 -9.63 -16.19
CA ARG A 123 -12.57 -10.97 -15.59
C ARG A 123 -11.38 -11.78 -16.11
N ARG A 124 -11.05 -11.66 -17.39
CA ARG A 124 -9.86 -12.29 -17.98
C ARG A 124 -8.59 -11.68 -17.38
N ALA A 125 -8.47 -10.36 -17.34
CA ALA A 125 -7.34 -9.68 -16.71
C ALA A 125 -7.18 -10.06 -15.23
N ALA A 126 -8.28 -10.19 -14.48
CA ALA A 126 -8.25 -10.67 -13.09
C ALA A 126 -7.67 -12.08 -12.96
N TYR A 127 -7.98 -12.97 -13.92
CA TYR A 127 -7.38 -14.30 -13.97
C TYR A 127 -5.88 -14.25 -14.25
N ASP A 128 -5.43 -13.35 -15.14
CA ASP A 128 -4.01 -13.17 -15.44
C ASP A 128 -3.25 -12.61 -14.19
N TYR A 129 -3.85 -11.70 -13.43
CA TYR A 129 -3.28 -11.27 -12.14
C TYR A 129 -3.21 -12.40 -11.12
N LEU A 130 -4.22 -13.29 -11.06
CA LEU A 130 -4.15 -14.49 -10.21
C LEU A 130 -3.02 -15.42 -10.64
N LYS A 131 -2.79 -15.57 -11.94
CA LYS A 131 -1.66 -16.33 -12.47
C LYS A 131 -0.33 -15.73 -12.07
N ALA A 132 -0.20 -14.39 -12.15
CA ALA A 132 1.03 -13.68 -11.75
C ALA A 132 1.37 -13.86 -10.25
N VAL A 133 0.37 -14.01 -9.38
CA VAL A 133 0.58 -14.28 -7.95
C VAL A 133 0.55 -15.79 -7.60
N GLY A 134 0.54 -16.69 -8.60
CA GLY A 134 0.60 -18.15 -8.41
C GLY A 134 -0.68 -18.80 -7.91
N LEU A 135 -1.84 -18.14 -8.06
CA LEU A 135 -3.12 -18.60 -7.49
C LEU A 135 -4.21 -18.90 -8.55
N ALA A 136 -3.84 -19.08 -9.83
CA ALA A 136 -4.80 -19.34 -10.90
C ALA A 136 -5.68 -20.56 -10.64
N ALA A 137 -5.11 -21.64 -10.06
CA ALA A 137 -5.84 -22.87 -9.74
C ALA A 137 -6.96 -22.65 -8.68
N LEU A 138 -6.89 -21.57 -7.90
CA LEU A 138 -7.86 -21.24 -6.85
C LEU A 138 -8.94 -20.25 -7.32
N ALA A 139 -8.97 -19.88 -8.61
CA ALA A 139 -9.83 -18.79 -9.13
C ALA A 139 -11.31 -18.93 -8.75
N GLU A 140 -11.88 -20.13 -8.85
CA GLU A 140 -13.30 -20.39 -8.57
C GLU A 140 -13.55 -20.78 -7.09
N GLN A 141 -12.49 -20.94 -6.28
CA GLN A 141 -12.61 -21.25 -4.86
C GLN A 141 -13.16 -20.07 -4.09
N ARG A 142 -13.89 -20.31 -3.00
CA ARG A 142 -14.36 -19.25 -2.09
C ARG A 142 -13.18 -18.62 -1.35
N ALA A 143 -13.10 -17.30 -1.32
CA ALA A 143 -12.01 -16.59 -0.64
C ALA A 143 -11.91 -16.86 0.87
N GLY A 144 -13.02 -17.28 1.49
CA GLY A 144 -13.06 -17.62 2.91
C GLY A 144 -12.31 -18.89 3.32
N THR A 145 -11.84 -19.69 2.38
CA THR A 145 -11.10 -20.95 2.63
C THR A 145 -9.59 -20.82 2.39
N LEU A 146 -9.12 -19.62 2.04
CA LEU A 146 -7.71 -19.33 1.79
C LEU A 146 -6.90 -19.27 3.09
N SER A 147 -5.62 -19.67 3.02
CA SER A 147 -4.64 -19.34 4.05
C SER A 147 -4.36 -17.83 4.10
N GLY A 148 -3.73 -17.34 5.19
CA GLY A 148 -3.37 -15.93 5.34
C GLY A 148 -2.51 -15.42 4.17
N GLY A 149 -1.46 -16.13 3.80
CA GLY A 149 -0.58 -15.77 2.69
C GLY A 149 -1.29 -15.80 1.34
N GLN A 150 -2.15 -16.80 1.09
CA GLN A 150 -2.99 -16.86 -0.11
C GLN A 150 -3.96 -15.67 -0.17
N ALA A 151 -4.62 -15.35 0.94
CA ALA A 151 -5.53 -14.20 1.00
C ALA A 151 -4.80 -12.88 0.72
N GLN A 152 -3.57 -12.72 1.23
CA GLN A 152 -2.76 -11.54 0.97
C GLN A 152 -2.32 -11.45 -0.50
N ARG A 153 -1.92 -12.56 -1.12
CA ARG A 153 -1.62 -12.59 -2.57
C ARG A 153 -2.86 -12.22 -3.41
N VAL A 154 -4.06 -12.67 -3.01
CA VAL A 154 -5.32 -12.25 -3.67
C VAL A 154 -5.58 -10.76 -3.49
N ALA A 155 -5.28 -10.18 -2.31
CA ALA A 155 -5.41 -8.74 -2.08
C ALA A 155 -4.44 -7.94 -2.97
N ILE A 156 -3.21 -8.43 -3.18
CA ILE A 156 -2.25 -7.84 -4.13
C ILE A 156 -2.79 -7.93 -5.56
N ALA A 157 -3.25 -9.10 -6.00
CA ALA A 157 -3.84 -9.27 -7.33
C ALA A 157 -5.05 -8.34 -7.55
N ARG A 158 -5.89 -8.14 -6.53
CA ARG A 158 -6.99 -7.17 -6.55
C ARG A 158 -6.48 -5.74 -6.69
N ALA A 159 -5.40 -5.37 -6.02
CA ALA A 159 -4.78 -4.06 -6.16
C ALA A 159 -4.24 -3.86 -7.59
N LEU A 160 -3.59 -4.87 -8.18
CA LEU A 160 -3.11 -4.84 -9.56
C LEU A 160 -4.24 -4.72 -10.58
N ALA A 161 -5.42 -5.31 -10.32
CA ALA A 161 -6.59 -5.18 -11.18
C ALA A 161 -7.10 -3.73 -11.29
N GLN A 162 -6.70 -2.84 -10.39
CA GLN A 162 -6.92 -1.39 -10.50
C GLN A 162 -6.00 -0.74 -11.56
N ARG A 163 -4.91 -1.42 -12.00
CA ARG A 163 -3.84 -0.92 -12.87
C ARG A 163 -3.13 0.29 -12.25
N PRO A 164 -2.58 0.15 -11.05
CA PRO A 164 -1.98 1.26 -10.33
C PRO A 164 -0.62 1.64 -10.95
N GLN A 165 -0.19 2.86 -10.64
CA GLN A 165 1.19 3.33 -10.80
C GLN A 165 1.90 3.39 -9.44
N VAL A 166 1.13 3.60 -8.38
CA VAL A 166 1.61 3.64 -6.99
C VAL A 166 0.88 2.59 -6.17
N LEU A 167 1.64 1.78 -5.46
CA LEU A 167 1.12 0.75 -4.55
C LEU A 167 1.51 1.11 -3.12
N LEU A 168 0.51 1.33 -2.28
CA LEU A 168 0.67 1.52 -0.84
C LEU A 168 0.38 0.21 -0.13
N ALA A 169 1.23 -0.24 0.77
CA ALA A 169 1.04 -1.45 1.54
C ALA A 169 1.17 -1.17 3.04
N ASP A 170 0.09 -1.36 3.80
CA ASP A 170 0.03 -1.16 5.24
C ASP A 170 0.22 -2.51 5.93
N GLU A 171 1.42 -2.79 6.39
CA GLU A 171 1.82 -4.01 7.11
C GLU A 171 1.38 -5.32 6.41
N PRO A 172 1.69 -5.50 5.12
CA PRO A 172 1.13 -6.59 4.32
C PRO A 172 1.55 -7.99 4.78
N VAL A 173 2.49 -8.09 5.72
CA VAL A 173 3.08 -9.35 6.20
C VAL A 173 2.90 -9.59 7.71
N ALA A 174 2.22 -8.69 8.44
CA ALA A 174 2.20 -8.70 9.92
C ALA A 174 1.62 -9.99 10.56
N SER A 175 0.75 -10.71 9.86
CA SER A 175 0.07 -11.90 10.38
C SER A 175 0.49 -13.19 9.65
N LEU A 176 1.61 -13.17 8.93
CA LEU A 176 2.09 -14.28 8.12
C LEU A 176 3.27 -14.98 8.82
N ASP A 177 3.43 -16.25 8.52
CA ASP A 177 4.65 -16.99 8.85
C ASP A 177 5.84 -16.43 8.03
N PRO A 178 7.10 -16.70 8.45
CA PRO A 178 8.28 -16.10 7.82
C PRO A 178 8.41 -16.41 6.32
N GLU A 179 8.03 -17.62 5.87
CA GLU A 179 8.12 -18.01 4.47
C GLU A 179 7.08 -17.26 3.62
N ALA A 180 5.83 -17.19 4.08
CA ALA A 180 4.79 -16.44 3.41
C ALA A 180 5.09 -14.91 3.40
N ALA A 181 5.69 -14.38 4.47
CA ALA A 181 6.11 -12.99 4.54
C ALA A 181 7.20 -12.67 3.50
N ASP A 182 8.20 -13.54 3.38
CA ASP A 182 9.28 -13.42 2.41
C ASP A 182 8.74 -13.48 0.96
N ASP A 183 7.83 -14.39 0.68
CA ASP A 183 7.14 -14.50 -0.61
C ASP A 183 6.37 -13.22 -0.98
N ILE A 184 5.68 -12.60 -0.03
CA ILE A 184 4.98 -11.33 -0.27
C ILE A 184 5.97 -10.21 -0.55
N MET A 185 7.08 -10.14 0.18
CA MET A 185 8.09 -9.11 -0.04
C MET A 185 8.80 -9.29 -1.38
N ARG A 186 9.11 -10.53 -1.79
CA ARG A 186 9.63 -10.82 -3.15
C ARG A 186 8.65 -10.37 -4.23
N LEU A 187 7.36 -10.61 -4.03
CA LEU A 187 6.33 -10.17 -4.97
C LEU A 187 6.29 -8.64 -5.06
N LEU A 188 6.28 -7.90 -3.94
CA LEU A 188 6.30 -6.44 -3.93
C LEU A 188 7.58 -5.89 -4.59
N ARG A 189 8.72 -6.51 -4.34
CA ARG A 189 9.99 -6.16 -5.01
C ARG A 189 9.92 -6.38 -6.52
N HIS A 190 9.38 -7.51 -6.97
CA HIS A 190 9.17 -7.82 -8.39
C HIS A 190 8.26 -6.76 -9.04
N LEU A 191 7.14 -6.38 -8.39
CA LEU A 191 6.23 -5.37 -8.89
C LEU A 191 6.90 -3.99 -9.02
N ALA A 192 7.77 -3.63 -8.08
CA ALA A 192 8.55 -2.39 -8.19
C ALA A 192 9.50 -2.47 -9.39
N THR A 193 10.37 -3.48 -9.45
CA THR A 193 11.49 -3.53 -10.42
C THR A 193 11.05 -3.90 -11.84
N GLN A 194 10.13 -4.85 -12.01
CA GLN A 194 9.76 -5.36 -13.34
C GLN A 194 8.52 -4.67 -13.91
N GLU A 195 7.55 -4.32 -13.05
CA GLU A 195 6.33 -3.63 -13.47
C GLU A 195 6.46 -2.09 -13.31
N HIS A 196 7.62 -1.61 -12.86
CA HIS A 196 7.93 -0.19 -12.64
C HIS A 196 6.93 0.55 -11.74
N LEU A 197 6.32 -0.14 -10.77
CA LEU A 197 5.46 0.50 -9.79
C LEU A 197 6.29 1.29 -8.77
N ALA A 198 5.78 2.42 -8.31
CA ALA A 198 6.27 3.06 -7.10
C ALA A 198 5.62 2.37 -5.89
N VAL A 199 6.40 1.71 -5.04
CA VAL A 199 5.87 0.93 -3.90
C VAL A 199 6.27 1.57 -2.58
N LEU A 200 5.29 1.92 -1.75
CA LEU A 200 5.48 2.35 -0.36
C LEU A 200 4.94 1.29 0.57
N CYS A 201 5.81 0.64 1.32
CA CYS A 201 5.46 -0.44 2.22
C CYS A 201 5.75 -0.08 3.68
N VAL A 202 4.76 -0.12 4.54
CA VAL A 202 4.94 0.00 5.99
C VAL A 202 5.26 -1.38 6.56
N LEU A 203 6.32 -1.48 7.34
CA LEU A 203 6.74 -2.71 8.02
C LEU A 203 7.04 -2.46 9.50
N HIS A 204 6.94 -3.53 10.31
CA HIS A 204 7.52 -3.63 11.64
C HIS A 204 8.80 -4.48 11.66
N GLN A 205 8.90 -5.41 10.71
CA GLN A 205 10.01 -6.37 10.63
C GLN A 205 11.19 -5.72 9.91
N VAL A 206 12.18 -5.31 10.68
CA VAL A 206 13.38 -4.58 10.19
C VAL A 206 14.18 -5.42 9.19
N GLU A 207 14.30 -6.73 9.43
CA GLU A 207 15.06 -7.64 8.57
C GLU A 207 14.48 -7.72 7.16
N LEU A 208 13.15 -7.66 7.01
CA LEU A 208 12.51 -7.60 5.69
C LEU A 208 12.80 -6.28 4.98
N ALA A 209 12.90 -5.16 5.71
CA ALA A 209 13.31 -3.89 5.13
C ALA A 209 14.73 -4.00 4.55
N TYR A 210 15.68 -4.55 5.30
CA TYR A 210 17.05 -4.77 4.82
C TYR A 210 17.14 -5.72 3.62
N GLY A 211 16.29 -6.73 3.56
CA GLY A 211 16.30 -7.72 2.49
C GLY A 211 15.72 -7.22 1.16
N TYR A 212 14.82 -6.24 1.19
CA TYR A 212 14.00 -5.94 0.02
C TYR A 212 13.95 -4.46 -0.40
N ALA A 213 14.13 -3.50 0.53
CA ALA A 213 13.97 -2.10 0.24
C ALA A 213 15.13 -1.51 -0.57
N ASP A 214 14.83 -0.58 -1.47
CA ASP A 214 15.83 0.32 -2.05
C ASP A 214 16.21 1.41 -1.05
N ARG A 215 15.19 1.95 -0.37
CA ARG A 215 15.31 3.06 0.58
C ARG A 215 14.40 2.84 1.78
N VAL A 216 14.87 3.28 2.93
CA VAL A 216 14.14 3.15 4.19
C VAL A 216 13.93 4.52 4.82
N VAL A 217 12.69 4.78 5.19
CA VAL A 217 12.27 5.99 5.89
C VAL A 217 11.90 5.63 7.32
N GLY A 218 12.61 6.17 8.29
CA GLY A 218 12.28 6.03 9.70
C GLY A 218 11.36 7.13 10.16
N ILE A 219 10.23 6.78 10.78
CA ILE A 219 9.28 7.74 11.37
C ILE A 219 9.29 7.63 12.90
N ARG A 220 9.44 8.78 13.55
CA ARG A 220 9.28 8.94 15.00
C ARG A 220 8.48 10.20 15.30
N ASP A 221 7.45 10.10 16.16
CA ASP A 221 6.61 11.23 16.61
C ASP A 221 6.03 12.05 15.44
N GLY A 222 5.61 11.38 14.37
CA GLY A 222 5.03 12.01 13.19
C GLY A 222 6.02 12.73 12.28
N ARG A 223 7.34 12.61 12.52
CA ARG A 223 8.41 13.23 11.74
C ARG A 223 9.34 12.20 11.14
N ILE A 224 10.04 12.58 10.07
CA ILE A 224 11.12 11.78 9.52
C ILE A 224 12.32 11.84 10.47
N ALA A 225 12.72 10.70 10.99
CA ALA A 225 13.94 10.54 11.78
C ALA A 225 15.17 10.33 10.87
N PHE A 226 14.96 9.58 9.79
CA PHE A 226 15.94 9.42 8.71
C PHE A 226 15.22 9.01 7.41
N ASP A 227 15.86 9.29 6.27
CA ASP A 227 15.49 8.85 4.93
C ASP A 227 16.78 8.51 4.19
N ARG A 228 17.05 7.21 3.94
CA ARG A 228 18.35 6.76 3.42
C ARG A 228 18.21 5.54 2.50
N PRO A 229 19.10 5.40 1.50
CA PRO A 229 19.29 4.15 0.78
C PRO A 229 19.49 3.00 1.77
N CYS A 230 18.87 1.85 1.50
CA CYS A 230 18.95 0.69 2.41
C CYS A 230 20.41 0.24 2.64
N ALA A 231 21.26 0.34 1.60
CA ALA A 231 22.69 -0.02 1.68
C ALA A 231 23.49 0.87 2.67
N GLU A 232 23.02 2.08 2.97
CA GLU A 232 23.68 3.03 3.88
C GLU A 232 23.05 3.04 5.29
N LEU A 233 22.05 2.20 5.52
CA LEU A 233 21.30 2.20 6.78
C LEU A 233 22.00 1.40 7.85
N SER A 234 22.44 2.06 8.93
CA SER A 234 23.02 1.41 10.09
C SER A 234 21.95 0.79 11.00
N ARG A 235 22.27 -0.36 11.61
CA ARG A 235 21.38 -1.01 12.61
C ARG A 235 21.11 -0.11 13.81
N ASP A 236 22.07 0.73 14.21
CA ASP A 236 21.92 1.66 15.33
C ASP A 236 20.88 2.77 15.00
N ALA A 237 20.87 3.31 13.78
CA ALA A 237 19.88 4.30 13.37
C ALA A 237 18.45 3.71 13.45
N VAL A 238 18.28 2.46 13.02
CA VAL A 238 16.98 1.77 13.13
C VAL A 238 16.62 1.48 14.59
N ARG A 239 17.58 1.02 15.40
CA ARG A 239 17.35 0.74 16.81
C ARG A 239 16.85 1.99 17.58
N GLN A 240 17.37 3.16 17.24
CA GLN A 240 16.93 4.43 17.85
C GLN A 240 15.44 4.78 17.60
N LEU A 241 14.82 4.24 16.55
CA LEU A 241 13.37 4.44 16.31
C LEU A 241 12.51 3.81 17.42
N TYR A 242 13.00 2.74 18.06
CA TYR A 242 12.23 1.91 18.98
C TYR A 242 12.64 2.09 20.46
N LEU A 243 13.67 2.89 20.76
CA LEU A 243 14.21 3.04 22.13
C LEU A 243 13.25 3.70 23.14
N ASN A 244 12.18 4.35 22.69
CA ASN A 244 11.21 5.00 23.57
C ASN A 244 9.89 4.23 23.72
N GLU A 245 9.75 3.02 23.17
CA GLU A 245 8.57 2.16 23.37
C GLU A 245 8.64 1.32 24.69
N ALA A 246 9.73 1.39 25.42
CA ALA A 246 9.99 0.56 26.62
C ALA A 246 9.79 1.31 27.95
N ALA A 247 9.08 2.45 27.95
CA ALA A 247 8.77 3.21 29.17
C ALA A 247 7.27 3.33 29.41
#